data_ed857f7b0b767890cfd94beb1f1b8903
#
_entry.id   ed857f7b0b767890cfd94beb1f1b8903
#
_cell.length_a   1.000
_cell.length_b   1.000
_cell.length_c   1.000
_cell.angle_alpha   90.00
_cell.angle_beta   90.00
_cell.angle_gamma   90.00
#
_symmetry.space_group_name_H-M   'P 1'
#
loop_
_entity.id
_entity.type
_entity.pdbx_description
1 polymer ?
#
loop_
_entity_poly.entity_id
_entity_poly.type
_entity_poly.pdbx_seq_one_letter_code
_entity_poly.pdbx_strand_id
1 'polypeptide(L)'
;MLYSTYLTLSGQAGMDKTLLEIPTELLQAAKLTPEEAKTELAIRLYQQHKLNEKQAAELAGHPEALERLTWDNGETGHFDLNNFLDWASHDLKTPLNAVIGFTKVVIKGIDGPINETQNTDLTTAFNSGQRMLALISQLVEIARINNGHMKLAREERNLADFLIEITERWKNLNPSKPLTADIQVTSPTFSLDAVQLRQIINHSLTFAALRVAEGTVLFSAQDNDAGLNMCIQSKGQKAADKMEMDTAMLGFIVASLVKLHGGNMEKPQETEDGLLLNFFIPR
;
A
#
# COMPACT_ATOMS: atom_id res chain seq x y z
N MET A 1 -42.59 -25.14 0.51
CA MET A 1 -42.69 -24.24 -0.65
C MET A 1 -41.53 -23.24 -0.53
N LEU A 2 -40.53 -23.41 -1.37
CA LEU A 2 -39.37 -22.50 -1.41
C LEU A 2 -39.78 -21.23 -2.19
N TYR A 3 -39.97 -20.14 -1.52
CA TYR A 3 -40.16 -18.84 -2.17
C TYR A 3 -38.80 -18.34 -2.63
N SER A 4 -38.56 -18.34 -3.93
CA SER A 4 -37.38 -17.72 -4.56
C SER A 4 -37.80 -16.32 -5.00
N THR A 5 -37.07 -15.30 -4.57
CA THR A 5 -37.31 -13.93 -5.01
C THR A 5 -36.44 -13.64 -6.22
N TYR A 6 -37.06 -13.25 -7.34
CA TYR A 6 -36.33 -12.95 -8.58
C TYR A 6 -35.95 -11.50 -8.66
N LEU A 7 -34.66 -11.23 -8.82
CA LEU A 7 -34.12 -9.93 -9.14
C LEU A 7 -34.04 -9.78 -10.66
N THR A 8 -34.94 -8.98 -11.25
CA THR A 8 -34.90 -8.70 -12.69
C THR A 8 -34.06 -7.45 -12.95
N LEU A 9 -32.95 -7.61 -13.65
CA LEU A 9 -32.12 -6.48 -14.11
C LEU A 9 -32.64 -6.03 -15.48
N SER A 10 -33.24 -4.84 -15.57
CA SER A 10 -33.78 -4.30 -16.82
C SER A 10 -32.96 -3.11 -17.29
N GLY A 11 -32.36 -3.21 -18.47
CA GLY A 11 -31.79 -2.08 -19.22
C GLY A 11 -32.58 -1.83 -20.50
N GLN A 12 -32.59 -0.61 -21.00
CA GLN A 12 -33.30 -0.23 -22.23
C GLN A 12 -32.70 -0.88 -23.48
N ALA A 13 -33.58 -1.34 -24.38
CA ALA A 13 -33.33 -1.74 -25.75
C ALA A 13 -32.22 -2.79 -26.01
N GLY A 14 -32.61 -4.08 -26.01
CA GLY A 14 -31.89 -5.14 -26.74
C GLY A 14 -30.82 -5.89 -25.98
N MET A 15 -30.69 -5.73 -24.67
CA MET A 15 -29.78 -6.55 -23.83
C MET A 15 -30.51 -7.77 -23.27
N ASP A 16 -29.87 -8.95 -23.36
CA ASP A 16 -30.34 -10.15 -22.70
C ASP A 16 -30.37 -9.91 -21.18
N LYS A 17 -31.54 -10.20 -20.57
CA LYS A 17 -31.73 -10.07 -19.12
C LYS A 17 -31.21 -11.33 -18.44
N THR A 18 -30.28 -11.18 -17.52
CA THR A 18 -29.81 -12.27 -16.66
C THR A 18 -30.59 -12.28 -15.36
N LEU A 19 -31.14 -13.42 -14.96
CA LEU A 19 -31.79 -13.58 -13.68
C LEU A 19 -30.77 -14.02 -12.62
N LEU A 20 -30.69 -13.26 -11.51
CA LEU A 20 -29.91 -13.66 -10.34
C LEU A 20 -30.88 -14.15 -9.26
N GLU A 21 -30.79 -15.44 -8.93
CA GLU A 21 -31.60 -16.04 -7.85
C GLU A 21 -30.84 -15.89 -6.51
N ILE A 22 -31.47 -15.20 -5.56
CA ILE A 22 -30.96 -15.08 -4.19
C ILE A 22 -31.96 -15.78 -3.26
N PRO A 23 -31.55 -16.77 -2.45
CA PRO A 23 -32.41 -17.40 -1.46
C PRO A 23 -32.97 -16.37 -0.48
N THR A 24 -34.30 -16.41 -0.27
CA THR A 24 -35.00 -15.47 0.62
C THR A 24 -34.44 -15.49 2.05
N GLU A 25 -33.95 -16.65 2.49
CA GLU A 25 -33.35 -16.83 3.81
C GLU A 25 -32.07 -15.99 3.99
N LEU A 26 -31.28 -15.81 2.91
CA LEU A 26 -30.08 -14.97 2.95
C LEU A 26 -30.43 -13.48 3.01
N LEU A 27 -31.46 -13.03 2.31
CA LEU A 27 -31.96 -11.67 2.38
C LEU A 27 -32.51 -11.36 3.77
N GLN A 28 -33.25 -12.29 4.37
CA GLN A 28 -33.76 -12.16 5.74
C GLN A 28 -32.64 -12.12 6.78
N ALA A 29 -31.63 -12.98 6.65
CA ALA A 29 -30.46 -13.00 7.51
C ALA A 29 -29.67 -11.68 7.43
N ALA A 30 -29.58 -11.09 6.22
CA ALA A 30 -28.95 -9.81 5.97
C ALA A 30 -29.84 -8.60 6.35
N LYS A 31 -31.14 -8.85 6.68
CA LYS A 31 -32.15 -7.81 6.92
C LYS A 31 -32.33 -6.85 5.74
N LEU A 32 -32.24 -7.37 4.52
CA LEU A 32 -32.36 -6.58 3.29
C LEU A 32 -33.62 -6.98 2.53
N THR A 33 -34.27 -5.98 1.96
CA THR A 33 -35.28 -6.18 0.91
C THR A 33 -34.61 -6.47 -0.44
N PRO A 34 -35.31 -7.03 -1.43
CA PRO A 34 -34.75 -7.24 -2.78
C PRO A 34 -34.24 -5.95 -3.44
N GLU A 35 -34.94 -4.81 -3.23
CA GLU A 35 -34.55 -3.49 -3.74
C GLU A 35 -33.27 -2.99 -3.05
N GLU A 36 -33.17 -3.14 -1.74
CA GLU A 36 -31.95 -2.81 -0.99
C GLU A 36 -30.77 -3.67 -1.42
N ALA A 37 -30.98 -4.96 -1.65
CA ALA A 37 -29.93 -5.85 -2.15
C ALA A 37 -29.45 -5.47 -3.55
N LYS A 38 -30.33 -5.03 -4.45
CA LYS A 38 -29.96 -4.46 -5.77
C LYS A 38 -29.11 -3.21 -5.61
N THR A 39 -29.55 -2.33 -4.74
CA THR A 39 -28.87 -1.07 -4.45
C THR A 39 -27.46 -1.32 -3.90
N GLU A 40 -27.32 -2.20 -2.92
CA GLU A 40 -26.03 -2.61 -2.37
C GLU A 40 -25.10 -3.23 -3.43
N LEU A 41 -25.65 -4.09 -4.31
CA LEU A 41 -24.89 -4.66 -5.41
C LEU A 41 -24.41 -3.58 -6.38
N ALA A 42 -25.29 -2.66 -6.76
CA ALA A 42 -24.96 -1.54 -7.67
C ALA A 42 -23.87 -0.65 -7.07
N ILE A 43 -24.02 -0.30 -5.80
CA ILE A 43 -23.03 0.46 -5.02
C ILE A 43 -21.68 -0.26 -5.02
N ARG A 44 -21.67 -1.55 -4.73
CA ARG A 44 -20.43 -2.33 -4.65
C ARG A 44 -19.71 -2.44 -6.00
N LEU A 45 -20.45 -2.64 -7.08
CA LEU A 45 -19.89 -2.70 -8.44
C LEU A 45 -19.40 -1.34 -8.91
N TYR A 46 -20.07 -0.25 -8.53
CA TYR A 46 -19.62 1.10 -8.78
C TYR A 46 -18.31 1.42 -8.02
N GLN A 47 -18.25 1.12 -6.72
CA GLN A 47 -17.04 1.28 -5.90
C GLN A 47 -15.85 0.45 -6.40
N GLN A 48 -16.13 -0.69 -7.05
CA GLN A 48 -15.09 -1.53 -7.67
C GLN A 48 -14.74 -1.08 -9.10
N HIS A 49 -15.28 0.07 -9.57
CA HIS A 49 -15.11 0.58 -10.93
C HIS A 49 -15.49 -0.42 -12.05
N LYS A 50 -16.36 -1.38 -11.74
CA LYS A 50 -16.92 -2.34 -12.72
C LYS A 50 -18.09 -1.78 -13.47
N LEU A 51 -18.81 -0.84 -12.88
CA LEU A 51 -19.88 -0.07 -13.48
C LEU A 51 -19.56 1.42 -13.38
N ASN A 52 -19.95 2.20 -14.40
CA ASN A 52 -20.00 3.65 -14.29
C ASN A 52 -21.27 4.08 -13.54
N GLU A 53 -21.37 5.34 -13.17
CA GLU A 53 -22.49 5.91 -12.42
C GLU A 53 -23.84 5.61 -13.05
N LYS A 54 -23.97 5.85 -14.37
CA LYS A 54 -25.20 5.64 -15.12
C LYS A 54 -25.63 4.16 -15.07
N GLN A 55 -24.68 3.24 -15.23
CA GLN A 55 -24.92 1.80 -15.16
C GLN A 55 -25.29 1.36 -13.76
N ALA A 56 -24.66 1.91 -12.74
CA ALA A 56 -24.99 1.61 -11.35
C ALA A 56 -26.36 2.15 -10.95
N ALA A 57 -26.74 3.37 -11.39
CA ALA A 57 -28.07 3.91 -11.20
C ALA A 57 -29.16 3.07 -11.88
N GLU A 58 -28.88 2.60 -13.09
CA GLU A 58 -29.78 1.70 -13.84
C GLU A 58 -29.94 0.35 -13.13
N LEU A 59 -28.85 -0.21 -12.60
CA LEU A 59 -28.88 -1.46 -11.84
C LEU A 59 -29.65 -1.29 -10.52
N ALA A 60 -29.45 -0.20 -9.79
CA ALA A 60 -30.17 0.10 -8.54
C ALA A 60 -31.68 0.31 -8.77
N GLY A 61 -32.08 0.73 -9.98
CA GLY A 61 -33.46 1.05 -10.30
C GLY A 61 -33.96 2.41 -9.79
N HIS A 62 -33.14 3.14 -9.06
CA HIS A 62 -33.40 4.48 -8.54
C HIS A 62 -32.15 5.34 -8.59
N PRO A 63 -32.15 6.46 -9.35
CA PRO A 63 -31.02 7.38 -9.38
C PRO A 63 -30.65 7.92 -7.97
N GLU A 64 -31.66 8.14 -7.14
CA GLU A 64 -31.52 8.68 -5.77
C GLU A 64 -30.81 7.73 -4.80
N ALA A 65 -30.69 6.44 -5.11
CA ALA A 65 -29.99 5.49 -4.25
C ALA A 65 -28.46 5.70 -4.26
N LEU A 66 -27.93 6.31 -5.30
CA LEU A 66 -26.51 6.67 -5.42
C LEU A 66 -26.19 8.01 -4.76
N GLU A 67 -27.17 8.91 -4.55
CA GLU A 67 -26.99 10.17 -3.82
C GLU A 67 -26.51 9.97 -2.38
N ARG A 68 -26.79 8.81 -1.77
CA ARG A 68 -26.28 8.45 -0.44
C ARG A 68 -24.77 8.19 -0.40
N LEU A 69 -24.13 8.01 -1.55
CA LEU A 69 -22.68 7.78 -1.67
C LEU A 69 -21.93 9.01 -2.13
N THR A 70 -22.64 10.02 -2.61
CA THR A 70 -22.05 11.29 -3.03
C THR A 70 -22.18 12.25 -1.86
N TRP A 71 -21.07 12.67 -1.30
CA TRP A 71 -21.07 13.79 -0.38
C TRP A 71 -21.27 15.06 -1.22
N ASP A 72 -22.48 15.57 -1.18
CA ASP A 72 -22.84 16.81 -1.85
C ASP A 72 -22.19 17.98 -1.09
N ASN A 73 -21.15 18.56 -1.67
CA ASN A 73 -20.55 19.81 -1.20
C ASN A 73 -21.23 21.05 -1.83
N GLY A 74 -22.51 20.90 -2.25
CA GLY A 74 -23.34 21.98 -2.76
C GLY A 74 -23.24 22.23 -4.27
N GLU A 75 -22.32 21.57 -4.96
CA GLU A 75 -22.23 21.50 -6.41
C GLU A 75 -22.03 20.02 -6.77
N THR A 76 -22.89 19.45 -7.60
CA THR A 76 -22.96 18.04 -8.00
C THR A 76 -21.61 17.46 -8.42
N GLY A 77 -20.72 17.21 -7.47
CA GLY A 77 -19.37 16.72 -7.68
C GLY A 77 -19.17 15.41 -6.90
N HIS A 78 -18.83 14.35 -7.61
CA HIS A 78 -18.34 13.13 -7.00
C HIS A 78 -17.11 13.44 -6.15
N PHE A 79 -17.11 13.01 -4.89
CA PHE A 79 -15.89 12.98 -4.08
C PHE A 79 -14.94 11.95 -4.70
N ASP A 80 -14.01 12.43 -5.51
CA ASP A 80 -12.96 11.60 -6.07
C ASP A 80 -11.89 11.36 -5.00
N LEU A 81 -11.98 10.17 -4.39
CA LEU A 81 -11.04 9.74 -3.35
C LEU A 81 -9.59 9.77 -3.84
N ASN A 82 -9.34 9.55 -5.14
CA ASN A 82 -7.97 9.57 -5.67
C ASN A 82 -7.43 10.98 -5.76
N ASN A 83 -8.22 11.90 -6.33
CA ASN A 83 -7.87 13.31 -6.35
C ASN A 83 -7.68 13.85 -4.93
N PHE A 84 -8.53 13.41 -3.98
CA PHE A 84 -8.38 13.76 -2.57
C PHE A 84 -7.09 13.19 -1.96
N LEU A 85 -6.75 11.92 -2.22
CA LEU A 85 -5.53 11.30 -1.71
C LEU A 85 -4.28 11.95 -2.32
N ASP A 86 -4.31 12.31 -3.60
CA ASP A 86 -3.22 13.01 -4.28
C ASP A 86 -3.06 14.43 -3.72
N TRP A 87 -4.17 15.16 -3.57
CA TRP A 87 -4.19 16.47 -2.94
C TRP A 87 -3.71 16.40 -1.48
N ALA A 88 -4.31 15.53 -0.65
CA ALA A 88 -3.93 15.38 0.75
C ALA A 88 -2.46 14.98 0.91
N SER A 89 -1.96 14.10 0.04
CA SER A 89 -0.54 13.72 0.02
C SER A 89 0.36 14.92 -0.26
N HIS A 90 0.01 15.76 -1.24
CA HIS A 90 0.79 16.94 -1.60
C HIS A 90 0.72 18.01 -0.49
N ASP A 91 -0.49 18.36 -0.06
CA ASP A 91 -0.74 19.49 0.84
C ASP A 91 -0.34 19.21 2.29
N LEU A 92 -0.30 17.94 2.71
CA LEU A 92 0.26 17.56 4.01
C LEU A 92 1.79 17.45 3.96
N LYS A 93 2.36 16.95 2.87
CA LYS A 93 3.82 16.79 2.73
C LYS A 93 4.54 18.12 2.59
N THR A 94 3.93 19.10 1.93
CA THR A 94 4.57 20.40 1.67
C THR A 94 4.94 21.15 2.95
N PRO A 95 3.99 21.44 3.88
CA PRO A 95 4.32 22.11 5.13
C PRO A 95 5.26 21.27 6.02
N LEU A 96 5.08 19.94 6.00
CA LEU A 96 5.90 19.04 6.79
C LEU A 96 7.36 19.02 6.30
N ASN A 97 7.57 19.01 4.98
CA ASN A 97 8.91 19.14 4.39
C ASN A 97 9.57 20.48 4.75
N ALA A 98 8.79 21.57 4.82
CA ALA A 98 9.31 22.86 5.27
C ALA A 98 9.76 22.79 6.74
N VAL A 99 8.94 22.22 7.63
CA VAL A 99 9.32 22.02 9.05
C VAL A 99 10.61 21.20 9.18
N ILE A 100 10.67 20.06 8.49
CA ILE A 100 11.85 19.17 8.48
C ILE A 100 13.08 19.92 7.93
N GLY A 101 12.89 20.66 6.83
CA GLY A 101 13.96 21.40 6.16
C GLY A 101 14.55 22.48 7.06
N PHE A 102 13.71 23.35 7.65
CA PHE A 102 14.17 24.41 8.54
C PHE A 102 14.78 23.85 9.82
N THR A 103 14.19 22.82 10.41
CA THR A 103 14.78 22.15 11.58
C THR A 103 16.19 21.64 11.28
N LYS A 104 16.38 21.03 10.09
CA LYS A 104 17.70 20.56 9.65
C LYS A 104 18.72 21.68 9.44
N VAL A 105 18.29 22.85 8.94
CA VAL A 105 19.15 24.04 8.76
C VAL A 105 19.67 24.51 10.11
N VAL A 106 18.79 24.62 11.12
CA VAL A 106 19.15 25.02 12.47
C VAL A 106 20.07 24.00 13.15
N ILE A 107 19.79 22.70 13.07
CA ILE A 107 20.66 21.62 13.61
C ILE A 107 22.08 21.71 13.02
N LYS A 108 22.18 22.02 11.71
CA LYS A 108 23.50 22.20 11.07
C LYS A 108 24.26 23.46 11.46
N GLY A 109 23.66 24.32 12.24
CA GLY A 109 24.28 25.59 12.69
C GLY A 109 24.48 26.61 11.56
N ILE A 110 23.70 26.52 10.46
CA ILE A 110 23.84 27.44 9.31
C ILE A 110 23.48 28.87 9.72
N ASP A 111 22.49 29.05 10.60
CA ASP A 111 22.02 30.34 11.10
C ASP A 111 22.71 30.76 12.42
N GLY A 112 23.68 29.97 12.86
CA GLY A 112 24.45 30.19 14.08
C GLY A 112 24.51 28.94 14.99
N PRO A 113 25.36 28.97 16.01
CA PRO A 113 25.52 27.82 16.91
C PRO A 113 24.31 27.66 17.83
N ILE A 114 23.95 26.41 18.10
CA ILE A 114 22.91 26.02 19.06
C ILE A 114 23.54 25.28 20.24
N ASN A 115 22.93 25.39 21.43
CA ASN A 115 23.36 24.62 22.59
C ASN A 115 22.92 23.14 22.52
N GLU A 116 23.46 22.32 23.41
CA GLU A 116 23.25 20.88 23.42
C GLU A 116 21.77 20.51 23.65
N THR A 117 21.06 21.23 24.52
CA THR A 117 19.63 21.04 24.77
C THR A 117 18.82 21.36 23.51
N GLN A 118 19.09 22.50 22.87
CA GLN A 118 18.42 22.87 21.61
C GLN A 118 18.67 21.84 20.50
N ASN A 119 19.91 21.32 20.41
CA ASN A 119 20.23 20.28 19.43
C ASN A 119 19.42 19.00 19.68
N THR A 120 19.28 18.59 20.95
CA THR A 120 18.49 17.42 21.32
C THR A 120 17.01 17.61 20.97
N ASP A 121 16.42 18.76 21.33
CA ASP A 121 15.02 19.08 21.07
C ASP A 121 14.73 19.16 19.56
N LEU A 122 15.59 19.84 18.80
CA LEU A 122 15.45 19.96 17.35
C LEU A 122 15.65 18.61 16.64
N THR A 123 16.58 17.79 17.11
CA THR A 123 16.76 16.43 16.57
C THR A 123 15.50 15.58 16.81
N THR A 124 14.89 15.71 17.98
CA THR A 124 13.62 15.04 18.29
C THR A 124 12.49 15.52 17.39
N ALA A 125 12.39 16.84 17.18
CA ALA A 125 11.41 17.43 16.27
C ALA A 125 11.62 16.99 14.81
N PHE A 126 12.88 16.99 14.35
CA PHE A 126 13.26 16.51 13.01
C PHE A 126 12.86 15.05 12.79
N ASN A 127 13.21 14.16 13.73
CA ASN A 127 12.89 12.74 13.65
C ASN A 127 11.37 12.51 13.68
N SER A 128 10.64 13.26 14.49
CA SER A 128 9.16 13.20 14.55
C SER A 128 8.52 13.65 13.24
N GLY A 129 9.04 14.71 12.62
CA GLY A 129 8.61 15.17 11.31
C GLY A 129 8.85 14.12 10.20
N GLN A 130 10.03 13.53 10.19
CA GLN A 130 10.39 12.46 9.25
C GLN A 130 9.43 11.25 9.39
N ARG A 131 9.14 10.84 10.62
CA ARG A 131 8.20 9.75 10.90
C ARG A 131 6.80 10.09 10.41
N MET A 132 6.30 11.29 10.66
CA MET A 132 4.97 11.72 10.19
C MET A 132 4.90 11.69 8.66
N LEU A 133 5.95 12.16 7.96
CA LEU A 133 6.04 12.11 6.50
C LEU A 133 5.97 10.66 5.97
N ALA A 134 6.65 9.73 6.63
CA ALA A 134 6.60 8.31 6.29
C ALA A 134 5.19 7.74 6.48
N LEU A 135 4.53 8.01 7.62
CA LEU A 135 3.16 7.54 7.90
C LEU A 135 2.14 8.06 6.89
N ILE A 136 2.18 9.36 6.55
CA ILE A 136 1.31 9.94 5.52
C ILE A 136 1.52 9.22 4.18
N SER A 137 2.76 8.97 3.80
CA SER A 137 3.09 8.29 2.54
C SER A 137 2.54 6.87 2.51
N GLN A 138 2.68 6.12 3.61
CA GLN A 138 2.16 4.76 3.75
C GLN A 138 0.62 4.72 3.72
N LEU A 139 -0.05 5.66 4.39
CA LEU A 139 -1.52 5.75 4.37
C LEU A 139 -2.06 5.99 2.96
N VAL A 140 -1.44 6.92 2.22
CA VAL A 140 -1.81 7.19 0.82
C VAL A 140 -1.58 5.97 -0.06
N GLU A 141 -0.46 5.26 0.14
CA GLU A 141 -0.14 4.05 -0.60
C GLU A 141 -1.13 2.93 -0.33
N ILE A 142 -1.48 2.68 0.96
CA ILE A 142 -2.51 1.72 1.35
C ILE A 142 -3.86 2.05 0.70
N ALA A 143 -4.23 3.32 0.69
CA ALA A 143 -5.49 3.76 0.11
C ALA A 143 -5.52 3.53 -1.42
N ARG A 144 -4.44 3.81 -2.14
CA ARG A 144 -4.29 3.51 -3.58
C ARG A 144 -4.38 2.01 -3.89
N ILE A 145 -3.73 1.19 -3.05
CA ILE A 145 -3.78 -0.28 -3.17
C ILE A 145 -5.23 -0.77 -3.00
N ASN A 146 -5.90 -0.34 -1.93
CA ASN A 146 -7.28 -0.78 -1.63
C ASN A 146 -8.29 -0.38 -2.69
N ASN A 147 -8.07 0.75 -3.35
CA ASN A 147 -8.94 1.22 -4.43
C ASN A 147 -8.65 0.56 -5.79
N GLY A 148 -7.65 -0.32 -5.88
CA GLY A 148 -7.32 -1.04 -7.12
C GLY A 148 -6.72 -0.15 -8.22
N HIS A 149 -6.24 1.05 -7.89
CA HIS A 149 -5.71 2.01 -8.85
C HIS A 149 -4.24 1.78 -9.23
N MET A 150 -3.57 0.86 -8.55
CA MET A 150 -2.18 0.54 -8.88
C MET A 150 -2.12 -0.41 -10.08
N LYS A 151 -1.51 0.07 -11.16
CA LYS A 151 -1.20 -0.72 -12.37
C LYS A 151 0.31 -0.88 -12.46
N LEU A 152 0.76 -2.07 -12.88
CA LEU A 152 2.18 -2.30 -13.13
C LEU A 152 2.60 -1.71 -14.47
N ALA A 153 3.71 -0.96 -14.45
CA ALA A 153 4.42 -0.51 -15.64
C ALA A 153 5.69 -1.34 -15.79
N ARG A 154 5.56 -2.54 -16.38
CA ARG A 154 6.70 -3.46 -16.54
C ARG A 154 7.65 -2.97 -17.62
N GLU A 155 8.94 -3.05 -17.34
CA GLU A 155 10.03 -2.77 -18.26
C GLU A 155 11.15 -3.81 -18.11
N GLU A 156 11.89 -4.07 -19.18
CA GLU A 156 13.06 -4.92 -19.12
C GLU A 156 14.22 -4.18 -18.46
N ARG A 157 14.79 -4.76 -17.41
CA ARG A 157 15.94 -4.20 -16.70
C ARG A 157 16.98 -5.27 -16.35
N ASN A 158 18.23 -4.84 -16.25
CA ASN A 158 19.25 -5.65 -15.60
C ASN A 158 18.92 -5.76 -14.11
N LEU A 159 18.51 -6.97 -13.70
CA LEU A 159 18.04 -7.21 -12.35
C LEU A 159 19.15 -7.09 -11.30
N ALA A 160 20.36 -7.59 -11.62
CA ALA A 160 21.48 -7.54 -10.69
C ALA A 160 21.89 -6.09 -10.38
N ASP A 161 22.09 -5.26 -11.39
CA ASP A 161 22.44 -3.85 -11.24
C ASP A 161 21.36 -3.08 -10.48
N PHE A 162 20.09 -3.39 -10.76
CA PHE A 162 18.97 -2.75 -10.11
C PHE A 162 18.89 -3.08 -8.60
N LEU A 163 19.10 -4.35 -8.22
CA LEU A 163 19.12 -4.77 -6.82
C LEU A 163 20.31 -4.19 -6.07
N ILE A 164 21.49 -4.13 -6.70
CA ILE A 164 22.68 -3.50 -6.15
C ILE A 164 22.43 -2.02 -5.89
N GLU A 165 21.87 -1.29 -6.87
CA GLU A 165 21.53 0.15 -6.71
C GLU A 165 20.64 0.39 -5.51
N ILE A 166 19.57 -0.41 -5.34
CA ILE A 166 18.62 -0.25 -4.24
C ILE A 166 19.29 -0.52 -2.89
N THR A 167 20.03 -1.60 -2.78
CA THR A 167 20.67 -2.00 -1.50
C THR A 167 21.76 -1.01 -1.09
N GLU A 168 22.58 -0.53 -2.02
CA GLU A 168 23.59 0.48 -1.74
C GLU A 168 22.96 1.83 -1.35
N ARG A 169 21.90 2.23 -2.05
CA ARG A 169 21.14 3.44 -1.66
C ARG A 169 20.56 3.33 -0.26
N TRP A 170 19.96 2.17 0.07
CA TRP A 170 19.39 1.94 1.41
C TRP A 170 20.46 2.00 2.50
N LYS A 171 21.65 1.38 2.30
CA LYS A 171 22.80 1.48 3.22
C LYS A 171 23.19 2.92 3.50
N ASN A 172 23.32 3.74 2.46
CA ASN A 172 23.73 5.13 2.57
C ASN A 172 22.70 5.99 3.34
N LEU A 173 21.41 5.65 3.24
CA LEU A 173 20.33 6.35 3.95
C LEU A 173 20.16 5.86 5.40
N ASN A 174 20.65 4.66 5.72
CA ASN A 174 20.47 4.02 7.03
C ASN A 174 21.82 3.56 7.63
N PRO A 175 22.77 4.49 7.89
CA PRO A 175 24.12 4.12 8.32
C PRO A 175 24.17 3.44 9.72
N SER A 176 23.14 3.65 10.53
CA SER A 176 22.99 2.99 11.84
C SER A 176 22.49 1.54 11.76
N LYS A 177 22.09 1.05 10.57
CA LYS A 177 21.58 -0.30 10.33
C LYS A 177 22.41 -0.98 9.25
N PRO A 178 23.48 -1.71 9.61
CA PRO A 178 24.30 -2.43 8.64
C PRO A 178 23.46 -3.38 7.78
N LEU A 179 23.65 -3.34 6.47
CA LEU A 179 23.03 -4.22 5.49
C LEU A 179 24.08 -5.05 4.77
N THR A 180 23.93 -6.37 4.78
CA THR A 180 24.68 -7.28 3.92
C THR A 180 23.77 -7.79 2.81
N ALA A 181 24.20 -7.69 1.55
CA ALA A 181 23.45 -8.14 0.39
C ALA A 181 24.18 -9.31 -0.29
N ASP A 182 23.45 -10.39 -0.54
CA ASP A 182 23.86 -11.53 -1.35
C ASP A 182 22.93 -11.64 -2.57
N ILE A 183 23.41 -11.23 -3.74
CA ILE A 183 22.65 -11.14 -4.97
C ILE A 183 23.20 -12.15 -5.97
N GLN A 184 22.50 -13.27 -6.12
CA GLN A 184 22.84 -14.38 -7.00
C GLN A 184 21.85 -14.42 -8.18
N VAL A 185 21.89 -13.39 -9.01
CA VAL A 185 21.03 -13.23 -10.18
C VAL A 185 21.82 -13.57 -11.43
N THR A 186 21.29 -14.51 -12.20
CA THR A 186 21.93 -15.04 -13.40
C THR A 186 21.31 -14.53 -14.70
N SER A 187 20.03 -14.12 -14.64
CA SER A 187 19.31 -13.60 -15.80
C SER A 187 19.78 -12.18 -16.14
N PRO A 188 20.17 -11.91 -17.39
CA PRO A 188 20.67 -10.60 -17.80
C PRO A 188 19.57 -9.54 -17.74
N THR A 189 18.32 -9.92 -18.03
CA THR A 189 17.15 -9.03 -17.97
C THR A 189 15.97 -9.70 -17.30
N PHE A 190 15.13 -8.87 -16.68
CA PHE A 190 13.91 -9.29 -16.01
C PHE A 190 12.82 -8.23 -16.24
N SER A 191 11.61 -8.68 -16.62
CA SER A 191 10.47 -7.79 -16.83
C SER A 191 9.83 -7.45 -15.49
N LEU A 192 10.00 -6.22 -15.04
CA LEU A 192 9.55 -5.78 -13.72
C LEU A 192 9.06 -4.32 -13.75
N ASP A 193 8.23 -3.96 -12.78
CA ASP A 193 7.96 -2.54 -12.46
C ASP A 193 9.04 -2.06 -11.47
N ALA A 194 9.97 -1.24 -11.99
CA ALA A 194 11.11 -0.76 -11.21
C ALA A 194 10.69 0.10 -10.00
N VAL A 195 9.61 0.86 -10.11
CA VAL A 195 9.10 1.71 -9.03
C VAL A 195 8.54 0.84 -7.92
N GLN A 196 7.68 -0.10 -8.27
CA GLN A 196 7.01 -0.96 -7.30
C GLN A 196 7.98 -1.95 -6.65
N LEU A 197 8.90 -2.54 -7.43
CA LEU A 197 9.90 -3.45 -6.86
C LEU A 197 10.85 -2.71 -5.90
N ARG A 198 11.23 -1.47 -6.21
CA ARG A 198 12.00 -0.62 -5.30
C ARG A 198 11.24 -0.37 -3.99
N GLN A 199 9.93 -0.14 -4.05
CA GLN A 199 9.09 0.02 -2.86
C GLN A 199 9.03 -1.27 -2.04
N ILE A 200 8.79 -2.43 -2.68
CA ILE A 200 8.78 -3.74 -2.01
C ILE A 200 10.08 -3.92 -1.21
N ILE A 201 11.24 -3.73 -1.85
CA ILE A 201 12.54 -3.95 -1.20
C ILE A 201 12.77 -2.93 -0.06
N ASN A 202 12.56 -1.63 -0.31
CA ASN A 202 12.77 -0.61 0.71
C ASN A 202 11.86 -0.79 1.93
N HIS A 203 10.58 -1.08 1.73
CA HIS A 203 9.64 -1.34 2.82
C HIS A 203 10.00 -2.61 3.59
N SER A 204 10.41 -3.66 2.90
CA SER A 204 10.83 -4.91 3.53
C SER A 204 12.11 -4.76 4.35
N LEU A 205 13.11 -4.04 3.81
CA LEU A 205 14.34 -3.70 4.56
C LEU A 205 14.04 -2.86 5.79
N THR A 206 13.16 -1.86 5.65
CA THR A 206 12.74 -1.01 6.76
C THR A 206 11.96 -1.81 7.79
N PHE A 207 11.04 -2.69 7.37
CA PHE A 207 10.31 -3.57 8.26
C PHE A 207 11.27 -4.44 9.09
N ALA A 208 12.23 -5.10 8.43
CA ALA A 208 13.22 -5.92 9.11
C ALA A 208 14.10 -5.10 10.07
N ALA A 209 14.53 -3.90 9.65
CA ALA A 209 15.35 -3.01 10.47
C ALA A 209 14.63 -2.51 11.72
N LEU A 210 13.32 -2.30 11.68
CA LEU A 210 12.50 -1.87 12.82
C LEU A 210 12.33 -2.96 13.87
N ARG A 211 12.53 -4.25 13.52
CA ARG A 211 12.39 -5.38 14.46
C ARG A 211 13.59 -5.60 15.37
N VAL A 212 14.71 -4.94 15.09
CA VAL A 212 15.91 -5.01 15.92
C VAL A 212 16.34 -3.61 16.37
N ALA A 213 16.63 -3.45 17.66
CA ALA A 213 17.17 -2.19 18.21
C ALA A 213 18.60 -2.00 17.72
N GLU A 214 19.44 -3.01 17.93
CA GLU A 214 20.81 -3.11 17.43
C GLU A 214 20.95 -4.40 16.64
N GLY A 215 21.61 -4.36 15.48
CA GLY A 215 21.76 -5.55 14.66
C GLY A 215 21.99 -5.26 13.19
N THR A 216 21.96 -6.31 12.38
CA THR A 216 22.24 -6.29 10.96
C THR A 216 21.02 -6.76 10.18
N VAL A 217 20.80 -6.20 9.00
CA VAL A 217 19.83 -6.68 8.02
C VAL A 217 20.58 -7.46 6.95
N LEU A 218 20.08 -8.63 6.60
CA LEU A 218 20.58 -9.48 5.52
C LEU A 218 19.56 -9.48 4.40
N PHE A 219 20.00 -9.23 3.18
CA PHE A 219 19.18 -9.31 1.97
C PHE A 219 19.77 -10.38 1.06
N SER A 220 18.99 -11.32 0.60
CA SER A 220 19.38 -12.27 -0.43
C SER A 220 18.36 -12.29 -1.56
N ALA A 221 18.86 -12.42 -2.78
CA ALA A 221 18.06 -12.50 -3.99
C ALA A 221 18.62 -13.54 -4.94
N GLN A 222 17.76 -14.45 -5.39
CA GLN A 222 18.10 -15.49 -6.35
C GLN A 222 17.01 -15.58 -7.41
N ASP A 223 17.39 -15.66 -8.68
CA ASP A 223 16.47 -15.88 -9.77
C ASP A 223 16.54 -17.31 -10.31
N ASN A 224 15.46 -17.73 -10.94
CA ASN A 224 15.36 -18.96 -11.71
C ASN A 224 14.39 -18.75 -12.88
N ASP A 225 14.11 -19.80 -13.65
CA ASP A 225 13.18 -19.74 -14.79
C ASP A 225 11.75 -19.34 -14.38
N ALA A 226 11.34 -19.62 -13.14
CA ALA A 226 10.01 -19.28 -12.63
C ALA A 226 9.90 -17.82 -12.18
N GLY A 227 11.00 -17.22 -11.70
CA GLY A 227 10.98 -15.85 -11.19
C GLY A 227 12.10 -15.53 -10.20
N LEU A 228 11.86 -14.51 -9.39
CA LEU A 228 12.79 -13.95 -8.40
C LEU A 228 12.35 -14.31 -6.98
N ASN A 229 13.21 -15.03 -6.26
CA ASN A 229 13.08 -15.28 -4.83
C ASN A 229 13.89 -14.25 -4.05
N MET A 230 13.29 -13.65 -3.06
CA MET A 230 13.97 -12.70 -2.17
C MET A 230 13.71 -13.08 -0.71
N CYS A 231 14.76 -12.98 0.08
CA CYS A 231 14.72 -13.19 1.53
C CYS A 231 15.37 -12.00 2.23
N ILE A 232 14.70 -11.49 3.24
CA ILE A 232 15.21 -10.42 4.11
C ILE A 232 15.14 -10.90 5.54
N GLN A 233 16.28 -10.84 6.22
CA GLN A 233 16.40 -11.27 7.61
C GLN A 233 17.01 -10.15 8.43
N SER A 234 16.46 -9.85 9.60
CA SER A 234 17.15 -9.06 10.61
C SER A 234 17.70 -9.97 11.70
N LYS A 235 18.88 -9.62 12.21
CA LYS A 235 19.56 -10.34 13.33
C LYS A 235 20.12 -9.33 14.32
N GLY A 236 19.77 -9.48 15.58
CA GLY A 236 20.30 -8.65 16.66
C GLY A 236 19.39 -8.59 17.87
N GLN A 237 19.57 -7.58 18.71
CA GLN A 237 18.72 -7.36 19.86
C GLN A 237 17.31 -6.92 19.40
N LYS A 238 16.26 -7.66 19.78
CA LYS A 238 14.88 -7.29 19.44
C LYS A 238 14.55 -5.87 19.90
N ALA A 239 13.88 -5.12 19.04
CA ALA A 239 13.34 -3.81 19.41
C ALA A 239 12.19 -3.99 20.42
N ALA A 240 12.07 -3.07 21.37
CA ALA A 240 10.91 -3.02 22.23
C ALA A 240 9.64 -2.74 21.40
N ASP A 241 8.55 -3.42 21.71
CA ASP A 241 7.29 -3.55 20.91
C ASP A 241 6.51 -2.24 20.68
N LYS A 242 7.17 -1.11 20.52
CA LYS A 242 6.53 0.21 20.38
C LYS A 242 6.10 0.56 18.93
N MET A 243 6.32 -0.32 17.95
CA MET A 243 6.10 -0.01 16.52
C MET A 243 5.18 -1.02 15.79
N GLU A 244 4.24 -1.65 16.48
CA GLU A 244 3.36 -2.65 15.88
C GLU A 244 2.57 -2.11 14.67
N MET A 245 2.05 -0.89 14.74
CA MET A 245 1.29 -0.29 13.65
C MET A 245 2.18 0.01 12.44
N ASP A 246 3.38 0.56 12.64
CA ASP A 246 4.30 0.89 11.55
C ASP A 246 4.71 -0.39 10.79
N THR A 247 5.02 -1.47 11.54
CA THR A 247 5.37 -2.76 10.94
C THR A 247 4.19 -3.45 10.26
N ALA A 248 2.98 -3.33 10.81
CA ALA A 248 1.76 -3.86 10.20
C ALA A 248 1.44 -3.17 8.87
N MET A 249 1.59 -1.83 8.80
CA MET A 249 1.39 -1.07 7.57
C MET A 249 2.42 -1.46 6.50
N LEU A 250 3.70 -1.54 6.85
CA LEU A 250 4.75 -1.97 5.94
C LEU A 250 4.51 -3.40 5.43
N GLY A 251 4.17 -4.33 6.31
CA GLY A 251 3.85 -5.71 5.95
C GLY A 251 2.67 -5.81 4.99
N PHE A 252 1.61 -5.02 5.23
CA PHE A 252 0.45 -4.96 4.33
C PHE A 252 0.83 -4.42 2.94
N ILE A 253 1.60 -3.33 2.87
CA ILE A 253 2.04 -2.73 1.61
C ILE A 253 2.88 -3.75 0.82
N VAL A 254 3.89 -4.34 1.45
CA VAL A 254 4.77 -5.33 0.80
C VAL A 254 3.97 -6.51 0.26
N ALA A 255 3.11 -7.12 1.09
CA ALA A 255 2.30 -8.26 0.68
C ALA A 255 1.38 -7.92 -0.51
N SER A 256 0.79 -6.72 -0.48
CA SER A 256 -0.11 -6.24 -1.54
C SER A 256 0.62 -5.96 -2.85
N LEU A 257 1.80 -5.34 -2.79
CA LEU A 257 2.63 -5.06 -3.97
C LEU A 257 3.19 -6.36 -4.57
N VAL A 258 3.64 -7.32 -3.75
CA VAL A 258 4.06 -8.65 -4.21
C VAL A 258 2.91 -9.35 -4.91
N LYS A 259 1.71 -9.33 -4.33
CA LYS A 259 0.50 -9.90 -4.94
C LYS A 259 0.13 -9.20 -6.27
N LEU A 260 0.29 -7.89 -6.35
CA LEU A 260 0.07 -7.12 -7.59
C LEU A 260 0.98 -7.61 -8.73
N HIS A 261 2.23 -8.01 -8.41
CA HIS A 261 3.16 -8.62 -9.36
C HIS A 261 2.83 -10.08 -9.73
N GLY A 262 1.75 -10.65 -9.17
CA GLY A 262 1.41 -12.07 -9.30
C GLY A 262 2.26 -12.98 -8.41
N GLY A 263 2.99 -12.41 -7.48
CA GLY A 263 3.86 -13.10 -6.55
C GLY A 263 3.17 -13.57 -5.28
N ASN A 264 3.95 -14.16 -4.40
CA ASN A 264 3.53 -14.62 -3.10
C ASN A 264 4.53 -14.19 -2.02
N MET A 265 4.02 -13.79 -0.87
CA MET A 265 4.79 -13.50 0.34
C MET A 265 4.39 -14.48 1.44
N GLU A 266 5.37 -15.16 2.03
CA GLU A 266 5.14 -15.98 3.20
C GLU A 266 4.79 -15.09 4.41
N LYS A 267 4.06 -15.68 5.37
CA LYS A 267 3.80 -14.97 6.62
C LYS A 267 5.14 -14.63 7.29
N PRO A 268 5.36 -13.37 7.70
CA PRO A 268 6.57 -12.99 8.41
C PRO A 268 6.85 -13.91 9.59
N GLN A 269 8.07 -14.45 9.68
CA GLN A 269 8.46 -15.37 10.72
C GLN A 269 9.33 -14.64 11.75
N GLU A 270 8.87 -14.58 12.98
CA GLU A 270 9.71 -14.11 14.09
C GLU A 270 10.73 -15.18 14.46
N THR A 271 12.00 -14.79 14.52
CA THR A 271 13.12 -15.61 15.00
C THR A 271 13.52 -15.20 16.41
N GLU A 272 14.40 -15.95 17.05
CA GLU A 272 14.89 -15.60 18.40
C GLU A 272 15.57 -14.23 18.42
N ASP A 273 16.28 -13.90 17.34
CA ASP A 273 17.13 -12.72 17.20
C ASP A 273 16.64 -11.70 16.15
N GLY A 274 15.39 -11.82 15.65
CA GLY A 274 14.85 -10.87 14.69
C GLY A 274 13.64 -11.33 13.90
N LEU A 275 13.67 -11.12 12.59
CA LEU A 275 12.58 -11.35 11.65
C LEU A 275 13.11 -11.98 10.36
N LEU A 276 12.32 -12.87 9.76
CA LEU A 276 12.53 -13.42 8.42
C LEU A 276 11.33 -13.12 7.52
N LEU A 277 11.60 -12.57 6.34
CA LEU A 277 10.63 -12.27 5.28
C LEU A 277 11.05 -12.99 4.01
N ASN A 278 10.18 -13.84 3.46
CA ASN A 278 10.38 -14.51 2.19
C ASN A 278 9.29 -14.11 1.22
N PHE A 279 9.66 -13.78 -0.01
CA PHE A 279 8.70 -13.51 -1.07
C PHE A 279 9.25 -13.87 -2.44
N PHE A 280 8.32 -14.19 -3.33
CA PHE A 280 8.56 -14.61 -4.71
C PHE A 280 7.81 -13.70 -5.67
N ILE A 281 8.48 -13.29 -6.75
CA ILE A 281 7.89 -12.54 -7.85
C ILE A 281 8.08 -13.34 -9.13
N PRO A 282 7.00 -13.75 -9.84
CA PRO A 282 7.09 -14.48 -11.09
C PRO A 282 7.65 -13.61 -12.21
N ARG A 283 8.19 -14.27 -13.23
CA ARG A 283 8.76 -13.64 -14.42
C ARG A 283 7.71 -13.02 -15.33
#